data_aa847ec276bf7ed2666f39354585940b
#
_entry.id   aa847ec276bf7ed2666f39354585940b
#
_cell.length_a   1.000
_cell.length_b   1.000
_cell.length_c   1.000
_cell.angle_alpha   90.00
_cell.angle_beta   90.00
_cell.angle_gamma   90.00
#
_symmetry.space_group_name_H-M   'P 1'
#
loop_
_entity.id
_entity.type
_entity.pdbx_description
1 polymer ?
#
loop_
_entity_poly.entity_id
_entity_poly.type
_entity_poly.pdbx_seq_one_letter_code
_entity_poly.pdbx_strand_id
1 'polypeptide(L)'
;VSSLGAYRRALAACLATGLAVCALACASAAYAAPAMWEVRDHDTRIYLFGAMHVLQPNVKWRTRAFDRAYAQADKVWFETRADADPAEVQALVDRYGVDPERPLSEKLPPRTVATLKAALERDGGSLDRVDRLRPWAAAMMLSVLPMTQKGASVRAGADAAVTRQARAADKPIATFETLEQQIQLFAALPEAVEVQYLDDVASETLSPPRNGVALQAAWLHGDMAKLGPLVVDVMKRDRPALYDALLKRRNEAWAQALVAEMDRPGVELVAVGALHMAGEDGLPALMAARGFQVRRVQ
;
A
#
# COMPACT_ATOMS: atom_id res chain seq x y z
N VAL A 1 58.35 -26.07 -27.69
CA VAL A 1 57.47 -26.75 -26.73
C VAL A 1 56.88 -25.77 -25.68
N SER A 2 56.87 -24.44 -25.87
CA SER A 2 56.45 -23.49 -24.84
C SER A 2 55.15 -22.68 -25.12
N SER A 3 54.51 -22.87 -26.27
CA SER A 3 53.30 -22.08 -26.61
C SER A 3 51.96 -22.68 -26.23
N LEU A 4 51.88 -24.03 -26.09
CA LEU A 4 50.61 -24.72 -25.74
C LEU A 4 50.17 -24.53 -24.28
N GLY A 5 51.14 -24.27 -23.37
CA GLY A 5 50.86 -24.05 -21.92
C GLY A 5 50.27 -22.70 -21.62
N ALA A 6 50.59 -21.68 -22.40
CA ALA A 6 50.07 -20.32 -22.26
C ALA A 6 48.61 -20.22 -22.74
N TYR A 7 48.27 -20.89 -23.84
CA TYR A 7 46.90 -20.94 -24.38
C TYR A 7 45.93 -21.67 -23.46
N ARG A 8 46.36 -22.77 -22.81
CA ARG A 8 45.51 -23.50 -21.83
C ARG A 8 45.20 -22.68 -20.56
N ARG A 9 46.17 -21.86 -20.09
CA ARG A 9 45.94 -20.98 -18.92
C ARG A 9 45.05 -19.79 -19.26
N ALA A 10 45.14 -19.23 -20.47
CA ALA A 10 44.28 -18.17 -20.93
C ALA A 10 42.83 -18.63 -21.14
N LEU A 11 42.60 -19.85 -21.68
CA LEU A 11 41.25 -20.42 -21.82
C LEU A 11 40.61 -20.72 -20.48
N ALA A 12 41.37 -21.25 -19.51
CA ALA A 12 40.87 -21.52 -18.16
C ALA A 12 40.51 -20.23 -17.41
N ALA A 13 41.28 -19.13 -17.60
CA ALA A 13 40.96 -17.82 -17.02
C ALA A 13 39.71 -17.19 -17.63
N CYS A 14 39.52 -17.31 -18.95
CA CYS A 14 38.33 -16.80 -19.65
C CYS A 14 37.06 -17.58 -19.28
N LEU A 15 37.15 -18.90 -19.05
CA LEU A 15 36.03 -19.71 -18.61
C LEU A 15 35.62 -19.42 -17.14
N ALA A 16 36.62 -19.19 -16.26
CA ALA A 16 36.38 -18.84 -14.88
C ALA A 16 35.75 -17.45 -14.70
N THR A 17 36.20 -16.46 -15.49
CA THR A 17 35.59 -15.11 -15.49
C THR A 17 34.22 -15.08 -16.16
N GLY A 18 34.00 -15.87 -17.22
CA GLY A 18 32.68 -16.00 -17.85
C GLY A 18 31.61 -16.63 -16.91
N LEU A 19 31.98 -17.64 -16.15
CA LEU A 19 31.09 -18.27 -15.16
C LEU A 19 30.81 -17.35 -13.95
N ALA A 20 31.77 -16.55 -13.50
CA ALA A 20 31.57 -15.59 -12.41
C ALA A 20 30.66 -14.42 -12.83
N VAL A 21 30.75 -13.94 -14.07
CA VAL A 21 29.86 -12.88 -14.59
C VAL A 21 28.44 -13.39 -14.81
N CYS A 22 28.25 -14.65 -15.27
CA CYS A 22 26.93 -15.27 -15.36
C CYS A 22 26.28 -15.52 -13.97
N ALA A 23 27.07 -15.85 -12.95
CA ALA A 23 26.56 -16.06 -11.59
C ALA A 23 26.15 -14.74 -10.92
N LEU A 24 26.82 -13.61 -11.21
CA LEU A 24 26.41 -12.28 -10.72
C LEU A 24 25.23 -11.71 -11.51
N ALA A 25 25.05 -12.06 -12.77
CA ALA A 25 23.88 -11.63 -13.58
C ALA A 25 22.58 -12.36 -13.18
N CYS A 26 22.65 -13.51 -12.51
CA CYS A 26 21.47 -14.19 -11.98
C CYS A 26 20.96 -13.61 -10.65
N ALA A 27 21.68 -12.68 -10.01
CA ALA A 27 21.30 -12.11 -8.71
C ALA A 27 20.39 -10.88 -8.80
N SER A 28 20.08 -10.39 -9.99
CA SER A 28 19.12 -9.30 -10.21
C SER A 28 18.02 -9.71 -11.17
N ALA A 29 17.36 -10.83 -10.92
CA ALA A 29 16.01 -11.03 -11.41
C ALA A 29 15.16 -9.92 -10.77
N ALA A 30 15.01 -8.80 -11.45
CA ALA A 30 14.11 -7.74 -11.07
C ALA A 30 12.75 -8.40 -10.77
N TYR A 31 12.29 -8.30 -9.54
CA TYR A 31 10.94 -8.76 -9.17
C TYR A 31 9.96 -7.93 -9.97
N ALA A 32 9.50 -8.45 -11.10
CA ALA A 32 8.47 -7.81 -11.93
C ALA A 32 7.08 -8.11 -11.36
N ALA A 33 6.90 -7.91 -10.05
CA ALA A 33 5.70 -8.30 -9.33
C ALA A 33 5.59 -7.53 -8.01
N PRO A 34 4.36 -7.27 -7.52
CA PRO A 34 4.15 -6.61 -6.23
C PRO A 34 4.87 -7.31 -5.09
N ALA A 35 5.45 -6.53 -4.20
CA ALA A 35 6.33 -7.05 -3.17
C ALA A 35 5.62 -7.94 -2.15
N MET A 36 6.24 -9.07 -1.81
CA MET A 36 5.77 -9.99 -0.77
C MET A 36 6.95 -10.52 0.05
N TRP A 37 6.75 -10.64 1.35
CA TRP A 37 7.72 -11.20 2.29
C TRP A 37 7.16 -12.44 2.96
N GLU A 38 8.04 -13.30 3.40
CA GLU A 38 7.78 -14.43 4.29
C GLU A 38 8.39 -14.07 5.65
N VAL A 39 7.57 -14.08 6.68
CA VAL A 39 7.96 -14.05 8.09
C VAL A 39 7.79 -15.45 8.64
N ARG A 40 8.80 -15.99 9.31
CA ARG A 40 8.72 -17.37 9.82
C ARG A 40 9.51 -17.57 11.09
N ASP A 41 9.09 -18.56 11.85
CA ASP A 41 9.87 -19.24 12.89
C ASP A 41 9.98 -20.74 12.60
N HIS A 42 9.87 -21.60 13.64
CA HIS A 42 10.04 -23.06 13.50
C HIS A 42 8.81 -23.79 12.91
N ASP A 43 7.58 -23.31 13.18
CA ASP A 43 6.34 -24.00 12.79
C ASP A 43 5.25 -23.04 12.24
N THR A 44 5.48 -21.72 12.23
CA THR A 44 4.57 -20.73 11.70
C THR A 44 5.17 -19.95 10.53
N ARG A 45 4.31 -19.59 9.59
CA ARG A 45 4.67 -18.77 8.43
C ARG A 45 3.60 -17.75 8.13
N ILE A 46 3.99 -16.48 8.05
CA ILE A 46 3.12 -15.39 7.62
C ILE A 46 3.67 -14.76 6.35
N TYR A 47 2.87 -14.75 5.29
CA TYR A 47 3.17 -14.00 4.09
C TYR A 47 2.63 -12.58 4.20
N LEU A 48 3.49 -11.56 4.05
CA LEU A 48 3.11 -10.14 4.05
C LEU A 48 3.07 -9.65 2.60
N PHE A 49 1.91 -9.36 2.08
CA PHE A 49 1.69 -8.88 0.72
C PHE A 49 1.25 -7.42 0.72
N GLY A 50 2.01 -6.55 0.03
CA GLY A 50 1.65 -5.15 -0.17
C GLY A 50 0.63 -5.01 -1.29
N ALA A 51 -0.62 -4.69 -0.94
CA ALA A 51 -1.74 -4.51 -1.87
C ALA A 51 -1.85 -3.07 -2.39
N MET A 52 -2.54 -2.88 -3.50
CA MET A 52 -3.03 -1.60 -4.00
C MET A 52 -4.56 -1.64 -4.02
N HIS A 53 -5.20 -0.68 -3.33
CA HIS A 53 -6.63 -0.68 -3.07
C HIS A 53 -7.48 -0.24 -4.27
N VAL A 54 -6.92 0.56 -5.17
CA VAL A 54 -7.61 1.10 -6.35
C VAL A 54 -6.83 0.75 -7.60
N LEU A 55 -7.42 -0.07 -8.48
CA LEU A 55 -6.78 -0.54 -9.70
C LEU A 55 -7.76 -0.49 -10.88
N GLN A 56 -7.20 -0.47 -12.08
CA GLN A 56 -7.99 -0.77 -13.28
C GLN A 56 -8.27 -2.28 -13.38
N PRO A 57 -9.42 -2.71 -13.92
CA PRO A 57 -9.80 -4.13 -13.95
C PRO A 57 -8.81 -5.06 -14.66
N ASN A 58 -8.02 -4.51 -15.59
CA ASN A 58 -7.11 -5.30 -16.43
C ASN A 58 -5.68 -5.40 -15.91
N VAL A 59 -5.38 -4.82 -14.75
CA VAL A 59 -4.04 -4.86 -14.16
C VAL A 59 -3.69 -6.28 -13.72
N LYS A 60 -2.66 -6.84 -14.34
CA LYS A 60 -2.14 -8.18 -14.01
C LYS A 60 -1.07 -8.05 -12.94
N TRP A 61 -1.46 -8.19 -11.70
CA TRP A 61 -0.54 -8.11 -10.55
C TRP A 61 -0.23 -9.47 -9.93
N ARG A 62 -1.07 -10.46 -10.21
CA ARG A 62 -1.04 -11.77 -9.57
C ARG A 62 0.06 -12.65 -10.18
N THR A 63 0.78 -13.38 -9.34
CA THR A 63 1.90 -14.23 -9.73
C THR A 63 1.75 -15.64 -9.19
N ARG A 64 2.53 -16.57 -9.73
CA ARG A 64 2.59 -17.93 -9.19
C ARG A 64 3.11 -18.00 -7.75
N ALA A 65 3.97 -17.06 -7.33
CA ALA A 65 4.46 -16.99 -5.95
C ALA A 65 3.33 -16.59 -5.00
N PHE A 66 2.56 -15.54 -5.36
CA PHE A 66 1.37 -15.15 -4.61
C PHE A 66 0.34 -16.28 -4.55
N ASP A 67 0.07 -16.94 -5.68
CA ASP A 67 -0.91 -18.04 -5.75
C ASP A 67 -0.54 -19.21 -4.82
N ARG A 68 0.76 -19.55 -4.75
CA ARG A 68 1.24 -20.56 -3.80
C ARG A 68 1.08 -20.13 -2.34
N ALA A 69 1.44 -18.88 -2.02
CA ALA A 69 1.27 -18.34 -0.68
C ALA A 69 -0.20 -18.34 -0.25
N TYR A 70 -1.09 -17.87 -1.12
CA TYR A 70 -2.53 -17.88 -0.89
C TYR A 70 -3.10 -19.31 -0.73
N ALA A 71 -2.67 -20.25 -1.55
CA ALA A 71 -3.13 -21.65 -1.49
C ALA A 71 -2.71 -22.34 -0.18
N GLN A 72 -1.50 -22.02 0.32
CA GLN A 72 -0.97 -22.56 1.58
C GLN A 72 -1.59 -21.92 2.81
N ALA A 73 -2.08 -20.67 2.70
CA ALA A 73 -2.60 -19.95 3.85
C ALA A 73 -3.88 -20.57 4.39
N ASP A 74 -3.91 -20.82 5.68
CA ASP A 74 -5.09 -21.29 6.43
C ASP A 74 -6.07 -20.15 6.70
N LYS A 75 -5.56 -18.91 6.80
CA LYS A 75 -6.29 -17.70 7.10
C LYS A 75 -5.72 -16.51 6.32
N VAL A 76 -6.58 -15.54 5.96
CA VAL A 76 -6.17 -14.30 5.29
C VAL A 76 -6.54 -13.10 6.15
N TRP A 77 -5.59 -12.18 6.32
CA TRP A 77 -5.76 -10.93 7.05
C TRP A 77 -5.84 -9.73 6.09
N PHE A 78 -6.70 -8.80 6.43
CA PHE A 78 -6.81 -7.50 5.76
C PHE A 78 -6.75 -6.36 6.78
N GLU A 79 -6.58 -5.12 6.29
CA GLU A 79 -6.73 -3.92 7.15
C GLU A 79 -8.13 -3.90 7.75
N THR A 80 -9.13 -3.93 6.88
CA THR A 80 -10.55 -3.99 7.20
C THR A 80 -11.28 -4.79 6.14
N ARG A 81 -12.60 -4.91 6.24
CA ARG A 81 -13.42 -5.61 5.23
C ARG A 81 -13.45 -4.81 3.92
N ALA A 82 -12.83 -5.34 2.88
CA ALA A 82 -12.86 -4.75 1.53
C ALA A 82 -14.20 -4.95 0.80
N ASP A 83 -15.11 -5.73 1.38
CA ASP A 83 -16.46 -6.05 0.88
C ASP A 83 -17.56 -5.40 1.73
N ALA A 84 -17.25 -4.29 2.41
CA ALA A 84 -18.23 -3.53 3.20
C ALA A 84 -19.41 -3.07 2.33
N ASP A 85 -20.60 -3.08 2.91
CA ASP A 85 -21.81 -2.57 2.25
C ASP A 85 -21.61 -1.06 1.96
N PRO A 86 -21.82 -0.61 0.72
CA PRO A 86 -21.79 0.82 0.40
C PRO A 86 -22.66 1.69 1.29
N ALA A 87 -23.80 1.17 1.77
CA ALA A 87 -24.67 1.88 2.70
C ALA A 87 -24.02 2.03 4.09
N GLU A 88 -23.30 1.00 4.58
CA GLU A 88 -22.52 1.08 5.82
C GLU A 88 -21.41 2.13 5.70
N VAL A 89 -20.67 2.13 4.57
CA VAL A 89 -19.62 3.13 4.30
C VAL A 89 -20.21 4.53 4.29
N GLN A 90 -21.33 4.73 3.58
CA GLN A 90 -21.98 6.04 3.49
C GLN A 90 -22.44 6.53 4.86
N ALA A 91 -23.08 5.68 5.67
CA ALA A 91 -23.52 6.05 7.02
C ALA A 91 -22.36 6.49 7.93
N LEU A 92 -21.18 5.85 7.79
CA LEU A 92 -20.00 6.25 8.55
C LEU A 92 -19.40 7.56 8.03
N VAL A 93 -19.41 7.78 6.70
CA VAL A 93 -18.99 9.06 6.11
C VAL A 93 -19.93 10.19 6.54
N ASP A 94 -21.24 9.96 6.53
CA ASP A 94 -22.23 10.95 6.99
C ASP A 94 -22.04 11.30 8.47
N ARG A 95 -21.70 10.30 9.30
CA ARG A 95 -21.49 10.48 10.74
C ARG A 95 -20.18 11.20 11.06
N TYR A 96 -19.10 10.88 10.39
CA TYR A 96 -17.76 11.32 10.76
C TYR A 96 -17.12 12.32 9.77
N GLY A 97 -17.57 12.32 8.54
CA GLY A 97 -16.99 13.09 7.43
C GLY A 97 -17.81 14.31 7.02
N VAL A 98 -19.01 14.51 7.59
CA VAL A 98 -19.85 15.68 7.33
C VAL A 98 -19.78 16.65 8.52
N ASP A 99 -19.70 17.96 8.23
CA ASP A 99 -19.89 19.02 9.23
C ASP A 99 -21.16 19.79 8.86
N PRO A 100 -22.22 19.67 9.67
CA PRO A 100 -23.48 20.36 9.41
C PRO A 100 -23.44 21.86 9.76
N GLU A 101 -22.51 22.27 10.62
CA GLU A 101 -22.48 23.61 11.20
C GLU A 101 -21.63 24.58 10.37
N ARG A 102 -20.50 24.14 9.87
CA ARG A 102 -19.50 25.00 9.22
C ARG A 102 -19.13 24.48 7.82
N PRO A 103 -19.38 25.27 6.75
CA PRO A 103 -18.96 24.88 5.40
C PRO A 103 -17.45 24.65 5.30
N LEU A 104 -17.04 23.76 4.41
CA LEU A 104 -15.63 23.47 4.15
C LEU A 104 -14.89 24.75 3.69
N SER A 105 -15.54 25.55 2.84
CA SER A 105 -15.00 26.82 2.33
C SER A 105 -14.67 27.83 3.43
N GLU A 106 -15.34 27.78 4.59
CA GLU A 106 -15.05 28.65 5.74
C GLU A 106 -13.91 28.13 6.63
N LYS A 107 -13.56 26.86 6.51
CA LYS A 107 -12.46 26.23 7.26
C LYS A 107 -11.12 26.39 6.57
N LEU A 108 -11.14 26.62 5.26
CA LEU A 108 -9.95 26.59 4.43
C LEU A 108 -9.39 28.02 4.23
N PRO A 109 -8.05 28.18 4.20
CA PRO A 109 -7.45 29.42 3.71
C PRO A 109 -7.93 29.75 2.28
N PRO A 110 -8.07 31.04 1.91
CA PRO A 110 -8.56 31.42 0.57
C PRO A 110 -7.77 30.80 -0.59
N ARG A 111 -6.46 30.61 -0.41
CA ARG A 111 -5.61 29.91 -1.39
C ARG A 111 -6.04 28.45 -1.56
N THR A 112 -6.25 27.73 -0.45
CA THR A 112 -6.66 26.33 -0.47
C THR A 112 -8.05 26.18 -1.10
N VAL A 113 -8.99 27.10 -0.84
CA VAL A 113 -10.31 27.13 -1.51
C VAL A 113 -10.13 27.25 -3.01
N ALA A 114 -9.28 28.16 -3.48
CA ALA A 114 -9.02 28.34 -4.91
C ALA A 114 -8.40 27.08 -5.55
N THR A 115 -7.42 26.48 -4.88
CA THR A 115 -6.77 25.23 -5.31
C THR A 115 -7.77 24.08 -5.39
N LEU A 116 -8.58 23.89 -4.34
CA LEU A 116 -9.61 22.85 -4.29
C LEU A 116 -10.66 23.04 -5.39
N LYS A 117 -11.13 24.27 -5.59
CA LYS A 117 -12.10 24.60 -6.65
C LYS A 117 -11.54 24.23 -8.02
N ALA A 118 -10.33 24.64 -8.34
CA ALA A 118 -9.67 24.31 -9.60
C ALA A 118 -9.48 22.80 -9.78
N ALA A 119 -9.11 22.07 -8.71
CA ALA A 119 -8.95 20.62 -8.74
C ALA A 119 -10.29 19.91 -9.01
N LEU A 120 -11.37 20.34 -8.37
CA LEU A 120 -12.71 19.79 -8.59
C LEU A 120 -13.23 20.09 -10.00
N GLU A 121 -13.11 21.34 -10.48
CA GLU A 121 -13.57 21.76 -11.81
C GLU A 121 -12.86 20.99 -12.92
N ARG A 122 -11.56 20.70 -12.77
CA ARG A 122 -10.80 19.88 -13.71
C ARG A 122 -11.43 18.52 -13.93
N ASP A 123 -12.00 17.94 -12.88
CA ASP A 123 -12.60 16.61 -12.88
C ASP A 123 -14.14 16.68 -12.94
N GLY A 124 -14.73 17.78 -13.40
CA GLY A 124 -16.17 17.97 -13.61
C GLY A 124 -17.01 18.07 -12.32
N GLY A 125 -16.34 18.32 -11.17
CA GLY A 125 -16.98 18.55 -9.89
C GLY A 125 -17.20 20.04 -9.61
N SER A 126 -17.74 20.35 -8.42
CA SER A 126 -17.88 21.71 -7.91
C SER A 126 -17.70 21.73 -6.40
N LEU A 127 -17.31 22.90 -5.87
CA LEU A 127 -17.13 23.09 -4.43
C LEU A 127 -18.42 22.82 -3.65
N ASP A 128 -19.57 23.26 -4.17
CA ASP A 128 -20.89 23.08 -3.50
C ASP A 128 -21.21 21.63 -3.15
N ARG A 129 -20.71 20.67 -3.96
CA ARG A 129 -20.93 19.25 -3.73
C ARG A 129 -20.15 18.69 -2.54
N VAL A 130 -19.08 19.35 -2.15
CA VAL A 130 -18.18 18.90 -1.07
C VAL A 130 -18.18 19.87 0.12
N ASP A 131 -18.88 21.00 0.04
CA ASP A 131 -18.81 22.08 1.01
C ASP A 131 -19.39 21.73 2.39
N ARG A 132 -20.07 20.58 2.48
CA ARG A 132 -20.55 20.01 3.75
C ARG A 132 -19.60 18.96 4.34
N LEU A 133 -18.53 18.62 3.63
CA LEU A 133 -17.56 17.64 4.10
C LEU A 133 -16.54 18.27 5.05
N ARG A 134 -16.05 17.47 5.98
CA ARG A 134 -14.80 17.79 6.69
C ARG A 134 -13.62 17.74 5.72
N PRO A 135 -12.52 18.47 5.99
CA PRO A 135 -11.38 18.52 5.08
C PRO A 135 -10.81 17.13 4.74
N TRP A 136 -10.70 16.21 5.71
CA TRP A 136 -10.22 14.86 5.48
C TRP A 136 -11.11 14.07 4.50
N ALA A 137 -12.43 14.20 4.61
CA ALA A 137 -13.36 13.47 3.75
C ALA A 137 -13.32 13.99 2.30
N ALA A 138 -13.21 15.32 2.14
CA ALA A 138 -12.99 15.93 0.84
C ALA A 138 -11.65 15.51 0.22
N ALA A 139 -10.57 15.41 1.02
CA ALA A 139 -9.27 14.94 0.57
C ALA A 139 -9.32 13.48 0.09
N MET A 140 -9.95 12.60 0.86
CA MET A 140 -10.14 11.20 0.50
C MET A 140 -10.91 11.05 -0.82
N MET A 141 -12.01 11.77 -0.98
CA MET A 141 -12.78 11.78 -2.22
C MET A 141 -11.93 12.24 -3.40
N LEU A 142 -11.22 13.37 -3.24
CA LEU A 142 -10.41 13.97 -4.30
C LEU A 142 -9.23 13.06 -4.69
N SER A 143 -8.65 12.31 -3.75
CA SER A 143 -7.51 11.42 -4.01
C SER A 143 -7.86 10.23 -4.93
N VAL A 144 -9.10 9.76 -4.89
CA VAL A 144 -9.55 8.61 -5.71
C VAL A 144 -10.28 9.01 -6.99
N LEU A 145 -10.83 10.23 -7.05
CA LEU A 145 -11.64 10.72 -8.15
C LEU A 145 -10.93 10.63 -9.53
N PRO A 146 -9.69 11.09 -9.70
CA PRO A 146 -9.00 11.02 -10.99
C PRO A 146 -8.72 9.59 -11.47
N MET A 147 -8.60 8.65 -10.55
CA MET A 147 -8.38 7.24 -10.87
C MET A 147 -9.68 6.56 -11.30
N THR A 148 -10.77 6.84 -10.59
CA THR A 148 -12.09 6.25 -10.88
C THR A 148 -12.65 6.75 -12.21
N GLN A 149 -12.43 8.01 -12.55
CA GLN A 149 -12.80 8.55 -13.87
C GLN A 149 -12.07 7.88 -15.03
N LYS A 150 -10.88 7.32 -14.79
CA LYS A 150 -10.11 6.54 -15.76
C LYS A 150 -10.46 5.03 -15.73
N GLY A 151 -11.53 4.65 -15.04
CA GLY A 151 -12.02 3.28 -14.97
C GLY A 151 -11.38 2.42 -13.88
N ALA A 152 -10.55 3.00 -13.00
CA ALA A 152 -10.09 2.29 -11.81
C ALA A 152 -11.21 2.18 -10.77
N SER A 153 -11.15 1.20 -9.90
CA SER A 153 -12.14 1.03 -8.84
C SER A 153 -11.53 0.31 -7.63
N VAL A 154 -12.11 0.53 -6.47
CA VAL A 154 -11.82 -0.24 -5.25
C VAL A 154 -12.12 -1.72 -5.47
N ARG A 155 -13.20 -2.04 -6.20
CA ARG A 155 -13.57 -3.42 -6.54
C ARG A 155 -12.47 -4.16 -7.32
N ALA A 156 -11.67 -3.46 -8.11
CA ALA A 156 -10.55 -4.02 -8.85
C ALA A 156 -9.25 -4.06 -8.02
N GLY A 157 -9.23 -3.49 -6.83
CA GLY A 157 -8.10 -3.53 -5.91
C GLY A 157 -7.62 -4.95 -5.61
N ALA A 158 -6.33 -5.08 -5.32
CA ALA A 158 -5.72 -6.37 -5.06
C ALA A 158 -6.30 -7.04 -3.81
N ASP A 159 -6.47 -6.29 -2.74
CA ASP A 159 -7.10 -6.71 -1.49
C ASP A 159 -8.57 -7.13 -1.69
N ALA A 160 -9.35 -6.34 -2.45
CA ALA A 160 -10.74 -6.69 -2.79
C ALA A 160 -10.82 -7.97 -3.64
N ALA A 161 -9.87 -8.19 -4.55
CA ALA A 161 -9.78 -9.42 -5.33
C ALA A 161 -9.47 -10.64 -4.46
N VAL A 162 -8.55 -10.49 -3.50
CA VAL A 162 -8.19 -11.55 -2.54
C VAL A 162 -9.36 -11.85 -1.59
N THR A 163 -10.06 -10.80 -1.11
CA THR A 163 -11.25 -10.95 -0.26
C THR A 163 -12.33 -11.77 -0.96
N ARG A 164 -12.67 -11.43 -2.21
CA ARG A 164 -13.67 -12.20 -2.99
C ARG A 164 -13.27 -13.65 -3.17
N GLN A 165 -11.99 -13.92 -3.42
CA GLN A 165 -11.50 -15.27 -3.56
C GLN A 165 -11.54 -16.05 -2.23
N ALA A 166 -11.16 -15.41 -1.12
CA ALA A 166 -11.24 -16.01 0.21
C ALA A 166 -12.67 -16.39 0.57
N ARG A 167 -13.63 -15.48 0.31
CA ARG A 167 -15.07 -15.76 0.47
C ARG A 167 -15.54 -16.94 -0.38
N ALA A 168 -15.18 -16.96 -1.66
CA ALA A 168 -15.59 -18.03 -2.58
C ALA A 168 -14.99 -19.40 -2.23
N ALA A 169 -13.89 -19.41 -1.48
CA ALA A 169 -13.21 -20.63 -1.01
C ALA A 169 -13.51 -20.97 0.47
N ASP A 170 -14.46 -20.25 1.11
CA ASP A 170 -14.75 -20.35 2.56
C ASP A 170 -13.50 -20.28 3.45
N LYS A 171 -12.46 -19.57 2.96
CA LYS A 171 -11.21 -19.39 3.70
C LYS A 171 -11.44 -18.38 4.84
N PRO A 172 -11.00 -18.68 6.08
CA PRO A 172 -11.08 -17.78 7.21
C PRO A 172 -10.48 -16.41 6.92
N ILE A 173 -11.23 -15.34 7.23
CA ILE A 173 -10.83 -13.96 7.07
C ILE A 173 -10.76 -13.30 8.44
N ALA A 174 -9.65 -12.61 8.69
CA ALA A 174 -9.47 -11.74 9.83
C ALA A 174 -9.16 -10.30 9.36
N THR A 175 -9.39 -9.33 10.22
CA THR A 175 -9.05 -7.92 9.97
C THR A 175 -8.38 -7.33 11.19
N PHE A 176 -7.45 -6.40 10.96
CA PHE A 176 -6.79 -5.68 12.04
C PHE A 176 -7.68 -4.61 12.64
N GLU A 177 -8.58 -4.03 11.83
CA GLU A 177 -9.44 -2.91 12.20
C GLU A 177 -10.87 -3.14 11.71
N THR A 178 -11.83 -2.51 12.37
CA THR A 178 -13.17 -2.34 11.81
C THR A 178 -13.18 -1.19 10.80
N LEU A 179 -14.20 -1.13 9.94
CA LEU A 179 -14.38 0.00 9.02
C LEU A 179 -14.53 1.33 9.76
N GLU A 180 -15.28 1.33 10.88
CA GLU A 180 -15.45 2.52 11.70
C GLU A 180 -14.14 2.99 12.32
N GLN A 181 -13.31 2.07 12.85
CA GLN A 181 -11.97 2.41 13.36
C GLN A 181 -11.11 3.05 12.26
N GLN A 182 -11.13 2.51 11.04
CA GLN A 182 -10.37 3.05 9.94
C GLN A 182 -10.81 4.49 9.55
N ILE A 183 -12.12 4.75 9.54
CA ILE A 183 -12.65 6.10 9.29
C ILE A 183 -12.29 7.05 10.45
N GLN A 184 -12.33 6.57 11.68
CA GLN A 184 -11.96 7.36 12.85
C GLN A 184 -10.48 7.78 12.86
N LEU A 185 -9.58 7.04 12.19
CA LEU A 185 -8.17 7.49 12.04
C LEU A 185 -8.07 8.87 11.40
N PHE A 186 -8.92 9.13 10.40
CA PHE A 186 -8.99 10.44 9.75
C PHE A 186 -9.81 11.44 10.57
N ALA A 187 -10.95 11.00 11.10
CA ALA A 187 -11.87 11.86 11.84
C ALA A 187 -11.31 12.36 13.18
N ALA A 188 -10.32 11.67 13.74
CA ALA A 188 -9.61 12.07 14.95
C ALA A 188 -8.41 13.00 14.71
N LEU A 189 -8.07 13.30 13.46
CA LEU A 189 -7.01 14.25 13.14
C LEU A 189 -7.40 15.67 13.60
N PRO A 190 -6.42 16.46 14.08
CA PRO A 190 -6.66 17.88 14.32
C PRO A 190 -7.09 18.59 13.02
N GLU A 191 -8.04 19.53 13.07
CA GLU A 191 -8.55 20.24 11.89
C GLU A 191 -7.42 20.83 11.03
N ALA A 192 -6.39 21.39 11.66
CA ALA A 192 -5.23 21.94 10.92
C ALA A 192 -4.50 20.88 10.08
N VAL A 193 -4.42 19.62 10.56
CA VAL A 193 -3.83 18.49 9.83
C VAL A 193 -4.74 18.05 8.69
N GLU A 194 -6.04 18.03 8.92
CA GLU A 194 -7.02 17.73 7.86
C GLU A 194 -6.96 18.78 6.74
N VAL A 195 -6.89 20.06 7.10
CA VAL A 195 -6.77 21.17 6.12
C VAL A 195 -5.50 21.06 5.30
N GLN A 196 -4.36 20.79 5.97
CA GLN A 196 -3.10 20.60 5.27
C GLN A 196 -3.18 19.38 4.32
N TYR A 197 -3.75 18.27 4.77
CA TYR A 197 -3.93 17.07 3.95
C TYR A 197 -4.77 17.38 2.70
N LEU A 198 -5.86 18.13 2.85
CA LEU A 198 -6.69 18.54 1.71
C LEU A 198 -5.94 19.45 0.74
N ASP A 199 -5.19 20.44 1.24
CA ASP A 199 -4.41 21.38 0.41
C ASP A 199 -3.37 20.62 -0.43
N ASP A 200 -2.69 19.66 0.18
CA ASP A 200 -1.71 18.81 -0.47
C ASP A 200 -2.34 17.96 -1.58
N VAL A 201 -3.44 17.26 -1.28
CA VAL A 201 -4.16 16.43 -2.26
C VAL A 201 -4.70 17.28 -3.42
N ALA A 202 -5.26 18.46 -3.13
CA ALA A 202 -5.74 19.39 -4.17
C ALA A 202 -4.60 19.87 -5.06
N SER A 203 -3.45 20.23 -4.48
CA SER A 203 -2.26 20.65 -5.20
C SER A 203 -1.67 19.52 -6.06
N GLU A 204 -1.59 18.32 -5.52
CA GLU A 204 -1.13 17.12 -6.25
C GLU A 204 -2.08 16.80 -7.41
N THR A 205 -3.39 16.99 -7.23
CA THR A 205 -4.41 16.77 -8.26
C THR A 205 -4.18 17.70 -9.45
N LEU A 206 -3.82 18.96 -9.24
CA LEU A 206 -3.54 19.93 -10.30
C LEU A 206 -2.18 19.72 -10.97
N SER A 207 -1.27 19.03 -10.33
CA SER A 207 0.04 18.71 -10.90
C SER A 207 -0.08 17.62 -11.99
N PRO A 208 0.84 17.56 -12.96
CA PRO A 208 0.83 16.47 -13.95
C PRO A 208 0.80 15.10 -13.24
N PRO A 209 0.09 14.09 -13.76
CA PRO A 209 -0.13 12.81 -13.11
C PRO A 209 1.15 11.94 -13.08
N ARG A 210 2.22 12.47 -12.50
CA ARG A 210 3.51 11.78 -12.37
C ARG A 210 3.47 10.72 -11.27
N ASN A 211 2.75 11.00 -10.18
CA ASN A 211 2.84 10.15 -8.99
C ASN A 211 1.96 8.90 -9.08
N GLY A 212 0.71 8.99 -9.51
CA GLY A 212 -0.19 7.82 -9.56
C GLY A 212 0.28 6.74 -10.54
N VAL A 213 0.71 7.11 -11.73
CA VAL A 213 1.27 6.16 -12.72
C VAL A 213 2.60 5.60 -12.25
N ALA A 214 3.46 6.46 -11.68
CA ALA A 214 4.76 6.04 -11.15
C ALA A 214 4.61 5.12 -9.93
N LEU A 215 3.64 5.40 -9.04
CA LEU A 215 3.33 4.57 -7.88
C LEU A 215 2.80 3.19 -8.29
N GLN A 216 1.85 3.14 -9.22
CA GLN A 216 1.34 1.87 -9.72
C GLN A 216 2.44 1.06 -10.43
N ALA A 217 3.28 1.71 -11.23
CA ALA A 217 4.41 1.06 -11.88
C ALA A 217 5.43 0.54 -10.86
N ALA A 218 5.81 1.35 -9.86
CA ALA A 218 6.71 0.92 -8.79
C ALA A 218 6.12 -0.27 -8.01
N TRP A 219 4.83 -0.20 -7.69
CA TRP A 219 4.13 -1.30 -7.03
C TRP A 219 4.13 -2.58 -7.87
N LEU A 220 3.77 -2.51 -9.16
CA LEU A 220 3.76 -3.66 -10.07
C LEU A 220 5.14 -4.31 -10.23
N HIS A 221 6.21 -3.55 -10.08
CA HIS A 221 7.57 -4.07 -10.11
C HIS A 221 8.13 -4.44 -8.72
N GLY A 222 7.32 -4.26 -7.67
CA GLY A 222 7.76 -4.50 -6.29
C GLY A 222 8.91 -3.60 -5.85
N ASP A 223 9.04 -2.42 -6.45
CA ASP A 223 10.13 -1.48 -6.21
C ASP A 223 9.87 -0.67 -4.94
N MET A 224 10.14 -1.31 -3.79
CA MET A 224 9.97 -0.67 -2.48
C MET A 224 10.99 0.46 -2.23
N ALA A 225 12.16 0.39 -2.87
CA ALA A 225 13.15 1.46 -2.80
C ALA A 225 12.67 2.75 -3.48
N LYS A 226 11.69 2.63 -4.36
CA LYS A 226 11.02 3.75 -5.02
C LYS A 226 9.72 4.16 -4.32
N LEU A 227 8.91 3.20 -3.87
CA LEU A 227 7.65 3.47 -3.16
C LEU A 227 7.88 4.18 -1.82
N GLY A 228 8.84 3.73 -1.02
CA GLY A 228 9.17 4.33 0.28
C GLY A 228 9.46 5.82 0.16
N PRO A 229 10.53 6.23 -0.57
CA PRO A 229 10.87 7.64 -0.73
C PRO A 229 9.79 8.50 -1.40
N LEU A 230 9.03 7.96 -2.34
CA LEU A 230 7.99 8.72 -3.04
C LEU A 230 6.80 9.08 -2.15
N VAL A 231 6.48 8.27 -1.15
CA VAL A 231 5.28 8.46 -0.32
C VAL A 231 5.62 8.48 1.16
N VAL A 232 6.23 7.41 1.69
CA VAL A 232 6.42 7.24 3.14
C VAL A 232 7.38 8.28 3.72
N ASP A 233 8.53 8.50 3.07
CA ASP A 233 9.52 9.48 3.55
C ASP A 233 9.01 10.92 3.41
N VAL A 234 8.27 11.20 2.32
CA VAL A 234 7.60 12.51 2.15
C VAL A 234 6.56 12.73 3.24
N MET A 235 5.72 11.73 3.49
CA MET A 235 4.68 11.81 4.52
C MET A 235 5.27 11.96 5.92
N LYS A 236 6.35 11.20 6.23
CA LYS A 236 7.07 11.27 7.51
C LYS A 236 7.70 12.65 7.74
N ARG A 237 8.28 13.26 6.70
CA ARG A 237 8.95 14.56 6.77
C ARG A 237 7.96 15.72 6.82
N ASP A 238 6.98 15.72 5.90
CA ASP A 238 6.14 16.89 5.63
C ASP A 238 4.80 16.82 6.37
N ARG A 239 4.35 15.62 6.76
CA ARG A 239 3.04 15.35 7.41
C ARG A 239 3.17 14.35 8.55
N PRO A 240 4.01 14.61 9.58
CA PRO A 240 4.35 13.61 10.60
C PRO A 240 3.12 13.11 11.39
N ALA A 241 2.13 13.97 11.66
CA ALA A 241 0.91 13.56 12.35
C ALA A 241 0.06 12.59 11.52
N LEU A 242 -0.02 12.81 10.19
CA LEU A 242 -0.71 11.91 9.27
C LEU A 242 0.05 10.58 9.13
N TYR A 243 1.37 10.63 9.00
CA TYR A 243 2.23 9.46 8.99
C TYR A 243 2.06 8.60 10.25
N ASP A 244 2.09 9.22 11.42
CA ASP A 244 1.93 8.55 12.70
C ASP A 244 0.56 7.88 12.81
N ALA A 245 -0.52 8.58 12.43
CA ALA A 245 -1.88 8.06 12.50
C ALA A 245 -2.17 6.96 11.49
N LEU A 246 -1.74 7.11 10.23
CA LEU A 246 -2.15 6.23 9.14
C LEU A 246 -1.18 5.07 8.88
N LEU A 247 0.09 5.17 9.31
CA LEU A 247 1.09 4.13 9.07
C LEU A 247 1.73 3.63 10.36
N LYS A 248 2.44 4.48 11.09
CA LYS A 248 3.33 4.03 12.18
C LYS A 248 2.58 3.30 13.28
N ARG A 249 1.60 3.96 13.92
CA ARG A 249 0.84 3.34 15.03
C ARG A 249 0.06 2.11 14.60
N ARG A 250 -0.46 2.10 13.38
CA ARG A 250 -1.15 0.93 12.84
C ARG A 250 -0.19 -0.22 12.63
N ASN A 251 0.97 0.02 12.02
CA ASN A 251 1.99 -1.01 11.82
C ASN A 251 2.50 -1.60 13.13
N GLU A 252 2.70 -0.77 14.16
CA GLU A 252 3.09 -1.23 15.50
C GLU A 252 2.01 -2.15 16.11
N ALA A 253 0.74 -1.73 16.07
CA ALA A 253 -0.37 -2.53 16.57
C ALA A 253 -0.56 -3.84 15.78
N TRP A 254 -0.46 -3.79 14.45
CA TRP A 254 -0.58 -4.96 13.61
C TRP A 254 0.59 -5.93 13.78
N ALA A 255 1.82 -5.41 13.91
CA ALA A 255 2.97 -6.25 14.20
C ALA A 255 2.82 -6.97 15.55
N GLN A 256 2.24 -6.30 16.57
CA GLN A 256 1.94 -6.96 17.84
C GLN A 256 0.89 -8.07 17.71
N ALA A 257 -0.17 -7.84 16.92
CA ALA A 257 -1.17 -8.86 16.61
C ALA A 257 -0.54 -10.05 15.87
N LEU A 258 0.34 -9.80 14.90
CA LEU A 258 1.03 -10.84 14.15
C LEU A 258 2.03 -11.64 15.02
N VAL A 259 2.67 -11.02 16.01
CA VAL A 259 3.49 -11.75 17.00
C VAL A 259 2.64 -12.79 17.74
N ALA A 260 1.42 -12.43 18.14
CA ALA A 260 0.52 -13.39 18.80
C ALA A 260 0.06 -14.55 17.88
N GLU A 261 0.01 -14.32 16.57
CA GLU A 261 -0.25 -15.39 15.59
C GLU A 261 0.99 -16.27 15.36
N MET A 262 2.21 -15.75 15.52
CA MET A 262 3.44 -16.56 15.43
C MET A 262 3.55 -17.61 16.56
N ASP A 263 2.79 -17.47 17.65
CA ASP A 263 2.69 -18.47 18.72
C ASP A 263 1.79 -19.69 18.34
N ARG A 264 1.21 -19.70 17.12
CA ARG A 264 0.27 -20.72 16.66
C ARG A 264 0.78 -21.36 15.37
N PRO A 265 1.00 -22.68 15.33
CA PRO A 265 1.41 -23.35 14.10
C PRO A 265 0.44 -23.10 12.95
N GLY A 266 0.98 -22.81 11.75
CA GLY A 266 0.16 -22.64 10.55
C GLY A 266 0.74 -21.69 9.52
N VAL A 267 -0.06 -21.41 8.49
CA VAL A 267 0.31 -20.48 7.43
C VAL A 267 -0.75 -19.41 7.27
N GLU A 268 -0.34 -18.16 7.26
CA GLU A 268 -1.25 -17.03 7.09
C GLU A 268 -0.80 -16.10 5.96
N LEU A 269 -1.74 -15.41 5.34
CA LEU A 269 -1.49 -14.36 4.35
C LEU A 269 -2.06 -13.04 4.84
N VAL A 270 -1.23 -12.03 4.95
CA VAL A 270 -1.60 -10.65 5.27
C VAL A 270 -1.58 -9.84 4.00
N ALA A 271 -2.72 -9.29 3.59
CA ALA A 271 -2.87 -8.46 2.40
C ALA A 271 -3.34 -7.06 2.83
N VAL A 272 -2.39 -6.14 3.00
CA VAL A 272 -2.61 -4.74 3.42
C VAL A 272 -1.92 -3.78 2.47
N GLY A 273 -2.23 -2.50 2.52
CA GLY A 273 -1.68 -1.50 1.61
C GLY A 273 -0.15 -1.53 1.54
N ALA A 274 0.39 -1.40 0.32
CA ALA A 274 1.82 -1.56 0.06
C ALA A 274 2.70 -0.61 0.88
N LEU A 275 2.19 0.55 1.29
CA LEU A 275 2.92 1.51 2.11
C LEU A 275 3.21 0.99 3.52
N HIS A 276 2.40 0.07 4.04
CA HIS A 276 2.63 -0.62 5.31
C HIS A 276 3.83 -1.58 5.28
N MET A 277 4.41 -1.82 4.10
CA MET A 277 5.60 -2.65 3.92
C MET A 277 6.90 -1.85 3.85
N ALA A 278 6.82 -0.52 3.78
CA ALA A 278 7.96 0.34 3.48
C ALA A 278 8.61 0.95 4.72
N GLY A 279 9.94 1.11 4.65
CA GLY A 279 10.71 1.81 5.69
C GLY A 279 10.92 1.02 6.98
N GLU A 280 11.50 1.70 7.98
CA GLU A 280 11.83 1.11 9.29
C GLU A 280 10.60 0.78 10.14
N ASP A 281 9.52 1.55 9.97
CA ASP A 281 8.23 1.32 10.63
C ASP A 281 7.32 0.40 9.80
N GLY A 282 7.80 -0.20 8.69
CA GLY A 282 7.06 -1.16 7.89
C GLY A 282 6.96 -2.54 8.54
N LEU A 283 5.90 -3.29 8.28
CA LEU A 283 5.67 -4.61 8.88
C LEU A 283 6.84 -5.57 8.73
N PRO A 284 7.52 -5.69 7.54
CA PRO A 284 8.68 -6.57 7.43
C PRO A 284 9.82 -6.18 8.38
N ALA A 285 10.10 -4.88 8.52
CA ALA A 285 11.15 -4.38 9.42
C ALA A 285 10.77 -4.58 10.89
N LEU A 286 9.52 -4.30 11.24
CA LEU A 286 9.03 -4.48 12.61
C LEU A 286 9.03 -5.95 13.05
N MET A 287 8.72 -6.89 12.17
CA MET A 287 8.79 -8.33 12.47
C MET A 287 10.24 -8.81 12.58
N ALA A 288 11.13 -8.32 11.71
CA ALA A 288 12.56 -8.61 11.82
C ALA A 288 13.18 -8.08 13.13
N ALA A 289 12.81 -6.85 13.54
CA ALA A 289 13.23 -6.27 14.81
C ALA A 289 12.77 -7.05 16.06
N ARG A 290 11.71 -7.86 15.91
CA ARG A 290 11.18 -8.76 16.95
C ARG A 290 11.83 -10.16 16.94
N GLY A 291 12.83 -10.38 16.07
CA GLY A 291 13.63 -11.60 16.02
C GLY A 291 13.12 -12.68 15.06
N PHE A 292 12.05 -12.44 14.31
CA PHE A 292 11.58 -13.38 13.30
C PHE A 292 12.45 -13.37 12.05
N GLN A 293 12.53 -14.51 11.37
CA GLN A 293 13.20 -14.58 10.09
C GLN A 293 12.28 -13.94 9.02
N VAL A 294 12.75 -12.86 8.42
CA VAL A 294 12.01 -12.14 7.37
C VAL A 294 12.78 -12.20 6.07
N ARG A 295 12.14 -12.70 5.01
CA ARG A 295 12.73 -12.85 3.70
C ARG A 295 11.77 -12.36 2.62
N ARG A 296 12.24 -11.54 1.70
CA ARG A 296 11.47 -11.19 0.51
C ARG A 296 11.36 -12.42 -0.41
N VAL A 297 10.14 -12.74 -0.87
CA VAL A 297 9.84 -13.91 -1.70
C VAL A 297 9.26 -13.54 -3.08
N GLN A 298 8.93 -12.25 -3.25
CA GLN A 298 8.48 -11.67 -4.52
C GLN A 298 8.90 -10.21 -4.63
#